data_aed8b9b5d7f08bf118b4d1f989c18d6b
#
_entry.id   aed8b9b5d7f08bf118b4d1f989c18d6b
#
_cell.length_a   1.000
_cell.length_b   1.000
_cell.length_c   1.000
_cell.angle_alpha   90.00
_cell.angle_beta   90.00
_cell.angle_gamma   90.00
#
_symmetry.space_group_name_H-M   'P 1'
#
loop_
_entity.id
_entity.type
_entity.pdbx_description
1 polymer ?
#
loop_
_entity_poly.entity_id
_entity_poly.type
_entity_poly.pdbx_seq_one_letter_code
_entity_poly.pdbx_strand_id
1 'polypeptide(L)'
;MKSPGLLIATIVLAALGGTLYWSNHRKPEDSSAKAATDATPKILAVNQADMKRVEIKKKSGEEVTLEKNDAGKWQITKPKSLPADQNTVSNMLASLSALNAERLIEDKASNLEQYGLTHPALQVDITEKDAKKHELLFGDDTPAGSATFTAVNGDPRVFTVASYNKNGFDKSADDLRDKRLMTFDTDKVSRVELTAKKQTIEFGRNKEEWQIVKPGPYRAEGFQVDGLVRNLGDAKMESSGIEDEKKAAAAFVSGSPIATAKVTDVSGTQELQVRKNKDDYYAKSSAVEGVYKVSSALGTELDKSADDFRNKKLFDFGFADPEKIDIHDGAKSYSLSRSGEDWSLNGAKMDAGSVRELVAKIRDLSANKFVENGFKAAILDIAVTSNDGKRVEKVLLAKNGDRTIAKRENEPALYELSGSTVEDLRKAAAEIKPSAPIKK
;
A
#
# COMPACT_ATOMS: atom_id res chain seq x y z
N MET A 1 -63.64 -48.64 22.45
CA MET A 1 -63.03 -47.63 23.37
C MET A 1 -62.75 -46.39 22.56
N LYS A 2 -63.53 -45.32 22.71
CA LYS A 2 -63.32 -44.07 22.01
C LYS A 2 -62.29 -43.22 22.80
N SER A 3 -61.14 -42.94 22.25
CA SER A 3 -60.05 -42.26 22.94
C SER A 3 -60.41 -40.78 23.12
N PRO A 4 -60.57 -40.25 24.34
CA PRO A 4 -60.89 -38.84 24.58
C PRO A 4 -59.80 -37.88 24.13
N GLY A 5 -58.56 -38.36 23.89
CA GLY A 5 -57.43 -37.54 23.41
C GLY A 5 -57.59 -36.99 21.99
N LEU A 6 -58.35 -37.71 21.14
CA LEU A 6 -58.56 -37.27 19.76
C LEU A 6 -59.54 -36.06 19.68
N LEU A 7 -60.48 -36.00 20.59
CA LEU A 7 -61.46 -34.91 20.72
C LEU A 7 -60.82 -33.64 21.27
N ILE A 8 -59.87 -33.78 22.20
CA ILE A 8 -59.11 -32.62 22.75
C ILE A 8 -58.16 -32.07 21.68
N ALA A 9 -57.49 -32.91 20.92
CA ALA A 9 -56.58 -32.47 19.85
C ALA A 9 -57.31 -31.71 18.75
N THR A 10 -58.54 -32.11 18.36
CA THR A 10 -59.35 -31.40 17.37
C THR A 10 -59.83 -30.05 17.87
N ILE A 11 -60.19 -29.92 19.15
CA ILE A 11 -60.59 -28.64 19.75
C ILE A 11 -59.40 -27.67 19.82
N VAL A 12 -58.19 -28.14 20.19
CA VAL A 12 -56.99 -27.31 20.23
C VAL A 12 -56.58 -26.83 18.81
N LEU A 13 -56.67 -27.72 17.81
CA LEU A 13 -56.40 -27.34 16.41
C LEU A 13 -57.44 -26.34 15.87
N ALA A 14 -58.69 -26.47 16.22
CA ALA A 14 -59.74 -25.53 15.85
C ALA A 14 -59.56 -24.15 16.51
N ALA A 15 -59.13 -24.12 17.80
CA ALA A 15 -58.82 -22.89 18.51
C ALA A 15 -57.58 -22.18 17.92
N LEU A 16 -56.51 -22.93 17.62
CA LEU A 16 -55.29 -22.39 16.96
C LEU A 16 -55.59 -21.92 15.55
N GLY A 17 -56.38 -22.66 14.77
CA GLY A 17 -56.80 -22.23 13.45
C GLY A 17 -57.70 -20.97 13.47
N GLY A 18 -58.60 -20.87 14.47
CA GLY A 18 -59.42 -19.70 14.69
C GLY A 18 -58.63 -18.45 15.09
N THR A 19 -57.65 -18.59 15.96
CA THR A 19 -56.78 -17.49 16.34
C THR A 19 -55.87 -17.01 15.18
N LEU A 20 -55.35 -17.93 14.40
CA LEU A 20 -54.58 -17.62 13.18
C LEU A 20 -55.43 -16.93 12.13
N TYR A 21 -56.68 -17.44 11.88
CA TYR A 21 -57.61 -16.82 10.94
C TYR A 21 -58.00 -15.44 11.41
N TRP A 22 -58.28 -15.22 12.70
CA TRP A 22 -58.63 -13.93 13.24
C TRP A 22 -57.45 -12.95 13.25
N SER A 23 -56.24 -13.42 13.53
CA SER A 23 -55.01 -12.62 13.44
C SER A 23 -54.72 -12.18 12.02
N ASN A 24 -54.96 -13.06 11.02
CA ASN A 24 -54.63 -12.76 9.61
C ASN A 24 -55.73 -11.95 8.90
N HIS A 25 -56.97 -11.87 9.49
CA HIS A 25 -58.09 -11.07 8.94
C HIS A 25 -58.41 -9.83 9.77
N ARG A 26 -57.61 -9.49 10.78
CA ARG A 26 -57.62 -8.16 11.33
C ARG A 26 -57.08 -7.24 10.26
N LYS A 27 -57.97 -6.43 9.62
CA LYS A 27 -57.51 -5.23 8.93
C LYS A 27 -56.63 -4.50 9.91
N PRO A 28 -55.42 -4.07 9.54
CA PRO A 28 -54.71 -3.09 10.34
C PRO A 28 -55.72 -1.94 10.53
N GLU A 29 -56.08 -1.66 11.79
CA GLU A 29 -56.62 -0.37 12.08
C GLU A 29 -55.63 0.64 11.50
N ASP A 30 -56.09 1.51 10.66
CA ASP A 30 -55.37 2.70 10.25
C ASP A 30 -54.91 3.43 11.51
N SER A 31 -53.82 2.97 12.09
CA SER A 31 -52.95 3.79 12.88
C SER A 31 -52.24 4.73 11.89
N SER A 32 -53.02 5.67 11.35
CA SER A 32 -52.51 6.99 10.97
C SER A 32 -52.11 7.78 12.23
N ALA A 33 -51.55 7.07 13.23
CA ALA A 33 -50.54 7.60 14.09
C ALA A 33 -49.33 7.82 13.19
N LYS A 34 -49.18 9.12 12.71
CA LYS A 34 -47.93 9.66 12.19
C LYS A 34 -46.81 8.68 12.32
N ALA A 35 -46.41 8.04 11.22
CA ALA A 35 -45.01 7.70 11.07
C ALA A 35 -44.30 9.04 11.28
N ALA A 36 -43.97 9.35 12.51
CA ALA A 36 -42.84 10.19 12.80
C ALA A 36 -41.76 9.52 11.99
N THR A 37 -41.41 10.13 10.89
CA THR A 37 -40.15 9.89 10.23
C THR A 37 -39.13 9.96 11.36
N ASP A 38 -38.65 8.81 11.83
CA ASP A 38 -37.46 8.65 12.66
C ASP A 38 -36.25 9.02 11.82
N ALA A 39 -36.31 10.15 11.15
CA ALA A 39 -35.15 10.83 10.65
C ALA A 39 -34.49 11.41 11.91
N THR A 40 -33.46 10.71 12.39
CA THR A 40 -32.62 11.24 13.47
C THR A 40 -32.31 12.70 13.19
N PRO A 41 -32.64 13.62 14.12
CA PRO A 41 -32.56 15.05 13.81
C PRO A 41 -31.12 15.42 13.47
N LYS A 42 -30.97 16.09 12.36
CA LYS A 42 -29.66 16.60 11.94
C LYS A 42 -29.26 17.71 12.89
N ILE A 43 -28.10 17.60 13.53
CA ILE A 43 -27.59 18.57 14.50
C ILE A 43 -27.06 19.80 13.76
N LEU A 44 -26.34 19.59 12.67
CA LEU A 44 -25.62 20.62 11.94
C LEU A 44 -25.97 20.57 10.45
N ALA A 45 -26.42 21.69 9.89
CA ALA A 45 -26.74 21.81 8.47
C ALA A 45 -25.63 22.58 7.73
N VAL A 46 -24.46 21.97 7.62
CA VAL A 46 -23.28 22.52 6.94
C VAL A 46 -22.85 21.60 5.82
N ASN A 47 -22.52 22.18 4.66
CA ASN A 47 -21.93 21.43 3.54
C ASN A 47 -20.41 21.45 3.65
N GLN A 48 -19.78 20.29 3.58
CA GLN A 48 -18.31 20.17 3.58
C GLN A 48 -17.62 21.09 2.55
N ALA A 49 -18.23 21.25 1.37
CA ALA A 49 -17.67 22.09 0.31
C ALA A 49 -17.59 23.57 0.69
N ASP A 50 -18.47 24.03 1.58
CA ASP A 50 -18.56 25.43 1.99
C ASP A 50 -17.71 25.75 3.22
N MET A 51 -17.19 24.73 3.92
CA MET A 51 -16.28 24.94 5.04
C MET A 51 -14.97 25.56 4.56
N LYS A 52 -14.59 26.67 5.19
CA LYS A 52 -13.34 27.40 4.93
C LYS A 52 -12.34 27.26 6.07
N ARG A 53 -12.84 27.24 7.31
CA ARG A 53 -12.02 27.15 8.53
C ARG A 53 -12.72 26.24 9.55
N VAL A 54 -11.93 25.43 10.24
CA VAL A 54 -12.38 24.60 11.36
C VAL A 54 -11.38 24.74 12.50
N GLU A 55 -11.91 25.02 13.71
CA GLU A 55 -11.12 25.12 14.94
C GLU A 55 -11.59 24.02 15.89
N ILE A 56 -10.67 23.25 16.41
CA ILE A 56 -10.88 22.21 17.40
C ILE A 56 -10.25 22.69 18.70
N LYS A 57 -11.06 22.88 19.73
CA LYS A 57 -10.65 23.38 21.04
C LYS A 57 -10.97 22.35 22.10
N LYS A 58 -9.97 21.90 22.82
CA LYS A 58 -10.10 20.90 23.90
C LYS A 58 -10.13 21.59 25.26
N LYS A 59 -10.82 21.00 26.22
CA LYS A 59 -10.84 21.48 27.60
C LYS A 59 -9.44 21.60 28.23
N SER A 60 -8.49 20.78 27.75
CA SER A 60 -7.07 20.87 28.16
C SER A 60 -6.35 22.16 27.75
N GLY A 61 -6.95 22.99 26.89
CA GLY A 61 -6.35 24.16 26.28
C GLY A 61 -5.62 23.91 24.96
N GLU A 62 -5.59 22.68 24.49
CA GLU A 62 -5.09 22.37 23.15
C GLU A 62 -6.04 22.93 22.08
N GLU A 63 -5.49 23.65 21.11
CA GLU A 63 -6.24 24.21 19.99
C GLU A 63 -5.59 23.81 18.66
N VAL A 64 -6.41 23.33 17.72
CA VAL A 64 -5.99 23.07 16.35
C VAL A 64 -6.86 23.88 15.40
N THR A 65 -6.25 24.63 14.50
CA THR A 65 -6.96 25.37 13.46
C THR A 65 -6.58 24.85 12.09
N LEU A 66 -7.59 24.49 11.31
CA LEU A 66 -7.51 24.11 9.91
C LEU A 66 -8.08 25.24 9.04
N GLU A 67 -7.37 25.61 7.99
CA GLU A 67 -7.84 26.60 6.99
C GLU A 67 -7.55 26.12 5.58
N LYS A 68 -8.43 26.45 4.63
CA LYS A 68 -8.15 26.29 3.21
C LYS A 68 -7.24 27.41 2.72
N ASN A 69 -6.13 27.04 2.08
CA ASN A 69 -5.27 27.99 1.38
C ASN A 69 -5.87 28.40 0.02
N ASP A 70 -5.20 29.31 -0.70
CA ASP A 70 -5.64 29.81 -2.01
C ASP A 70 -5.78 28.73 -3.10
N ALA A 71 -5.05 27.62 -2.96
CA ALA A 71 -5.17 26.45 -3.82
C ALA A 71 -6.32 25.51 -3.41
N GLY A 72 -7.13 25.88 -2.40
CA GLY A 72 -8.22 25.08 -1.89
C GLY A 72 -7.82 23.87 -1.05
N LYS A 73 -6.54 23.73 -0.71
CA LYS A 73 -6.03 22.65 0.13
C LYS A 73 -6.10 23.05 1.61
N TRP A 74 -6.44 22.10 2.45
CA TRP A 74 -6.43 22.28 3.89
C TRP A 74 -4.99 22.38 4.43
N GLN A 75 -4.80 23.29 5.38
CA GLN A 75 -3.54 23.52 6.07
C GLN A 75 -3.83 23.71 7.56
N ILE A 76 -2.98 23.18 8.42
CA ILE A 76 -3.00 23.48 9.85
C ILE A 76 -2.33 24.84 10.04
N THR A 77 -3.00 25.79 10.70
CA THR A 77 -2.46 27.12 10.97
C THR A 77 -2.14 27.32 12.47
N LYS A 78 -2.76 26.52 13.36
CA LYS A 78 -2.43 26.46 14.78
C LYS A 78 -2.28 25.00 15.23
N PRO A 79 -1.40 24.73 16.21
CA PRO A 79 -0.53 25.66 16.96
C PRO A 79 0.67 26.17 16.13
N LYS A 80 0.96 25.55 15.00
CA LYS A 80 2.06 25.87 14.08
C LYS A 80 1.57 25.61 12.65
N SER A 81 2.09 26.35 11.67
CA SER A 81 1.76 26.12 10.26
C SER A 81 2.37 24.80 9.79
N LEU A 82 1.52 23.86 9.37
CA LEU A 82 1.88 22.53 8.91
C LEU A 82 0.99 22.11 7.73
N PRO A 83 1.52 21.35 6.76
CA PRO A 83 0.67 20.72 5.75
C PRO A 83 -0.29 19.73 6.43
N ALA A 84 -1.57 19.76 6.03
CA ALA A 84 -2.56 18.82 6.54
C ALA A 84 -2.70 17.61 5.61
N ASP A 85 -2.98 16.45 6.20
CA ASP A 85 -3.40 15.26 5.45
C ASP A 85 -4.81 15.49 4.89
N GLN A 86 -4.89 15.68 3.58
CA GLN A 86 -6.14 16.03 2.90
C GLN A 86 -7.24 14.98 3.07
N ASN A 87 -6.85 13.71 3.09
CA ASN A 87 -7.81 12.60 3.22
C ASN A 87 -8.36 12.53 4.66
N THR A 88 -7.49 12.61 5.65
CA THR A 88 -7.89 12.60 7.07
C THR A 88 -8.80 13.79 7.39
N VAL A 89 -8.43 14.99 6.93
CA VAL A 89 -9.25 16.19 7.12
C VAL A 89 -10.58 16.04 6.37
N SER A 90 -10.57 15.61 5.11
CA SER A 90 -11.80 15.43 4.32
C SER A 90 -12.77 14.45 4.97
N ASN A 91 -12.28 13.33 5.50
CA ASN A 91 -13.10 12.34 6.19
C ASN A 91 -13.71 12.90 7.48
N MET A 92 -12.93 13.65 8.26
CA MET A 92 -13.42 14.34 9.47
C MET A 92 -14.53 15.34 9.12
N LEU A 93 -14.35 16.17 8.09
CA LEU A 93 -15.32 17.16 7.67
C LEU A 93 -16.58 16.52 7.06
N ALA A 94 -16.45 15.41 6.35
CA ALA A 94 -17.60 14.65 5.88
C ALA A 94 -18.44 14.12 7.06
N SER A 95 -17.77 13.62 8.12
CA SER A 95 -18.45 13.18 9.34
C SER A 95 -19.14 14.35 10.07
N LEU A 96 -18.53 15.54 10.11
CA LEU A 96 -19.17 16.74 10.63
C LEU A 96 -20.45 17.12 9.85
N SER A 97 -20.39 17.09 8.51
CA SER A 97 -21.54 17.40 7.66
C SER A 97 -22.67 16.39 7.78
N ALA A 98 -22.36 15.16 8.13
CA ALA A 98 -23.31 14.05 8.28
C ALA A 98 -23.74 13.79 9.72
N LEU A 99 -23.34 14.65 10.68
CA LEU A 99 -23.60 14.42 12.09
C LEU A 99 -25.10 14.51 12.41
N ASN A 100 -25.64 13.38 12.86
CA ASN A 100 -27.01 13.24 13.29
C ASN A 100 -27.06 12.98 14.81
N ALA A 101 -28.14 13.42 15.45
CA ALA A 101 -28.41 13.09 16.84
C ALA A 101 -28.86 11.63 16.97
N GLU A 102 -28.44 10.94 18.03
CA GLU A 102 -29.08 9.68 18.42
C GLU A 102 -30.42 9.96 19.09
N ARG A 103 -30.46 10.99 19.95
CA ARG A 103 -31.68 11.40 20.66
C ARG A 103 -31.69 12.92 20.89
N LEU A 104 -32.87 13.49 20.86
CA LEU A 104 -33.16 14.79 21.47
C LEU A 104 -33.39 14.58 22.98
N ILE A 105 -32.61 15.24 23.82
CA ILE A 105 -32.68 15.14 25.28
C ILE A 105 -33.60 16.22 25.82
N GLU A 106 -33.38 17.48 25.40
CA GLU A 106 -34.23 18.60 25.73
C GLU A 106 -34.44 19.52 24.52
N ASP A 107 -35.67 19.96 24.31
CA ASP A 107 -36.02 20.89 23.22
C ASP A 107 -35.70 22.34 23.59
N LYS A 108 -35.75 22.67 24.92
CA LYS A 108 -35.41 23.97 25.46
C LYS A 108 -34.66 23.80 26.78
N ALA A 109 -33.38 23.57 26.69
CA ALA A 109 -32.53 23.39 27.84
C ALA A 109 -32.38 24.73 28.62
N SER A 110 -32.68 24.71 29.90
CA SER A 110 -32.51 25.85 30.82
C SER A 110 -31.16 25.81 31.53
N ASN A 111 -30.53 24.66 31.65
CA ASN A 111 -29.25 24.48 32.33
C ASN A 111 -28.33 23.56 31.50
N LEU A 112 -27.34 24.16 30.85
CA LEU A 112 -26.35 23.43 30.05
C LEU A 112 -25.23 22.83 30.92
N GLU A 113 -25.07 23.29 32.18
CA GLU A 113 -24.01 22.82 33.06
C GLU A 113 -24.18 21.33 33.43
N GLN A 114 -25.42 20.86 33.60
CA GLN A 114 -25.72 19.46 33.91
C GLN A 114 -25.31 18.47 32.82
N TYR A 115 -25.02 18.95 31.60
CA TYR A 115 -24.57 18.19 30.45
C TYR A 115 -23.09 18.42 30.15
N GLY A 116 -22.38 19.23 30.99
CA GLY A 116 -21.00 19.61 30.72
C GLY A 116 -20.82 20.55 29.52
N LEU A 117 -21.91 21.17 29.03
CA LEU A 117 -21.90 22.00 27.82
C LEU A 117 -21.52 23.46 28.06
N THR A 118 -21.54 23.92 29.31
CA THR A 118 -21.03 25.26 29.69
C THR A 118 -19.51 25.34 29.60
N HIS A 119 -18.83 24.20 29.91
CA HIS A 119 -17.39 24.02 29.77
C HIS A 119 -17.11 22.71 28.99
N PRO A 120 -17.35 22.72 27.69
CA PRO A 120 -17.36 21.50 26.89
C PRO A 120 -16.00 20.80 26.90
N ALA A 121 -16.04 19.48 26.90
CA ALA A 121 -14.82 18.65 26.76
C ALA A 121 -14.13 18.90 25.44
N LEU A 122 -14.94 19.12 24.39
CA LEU A 122 -14.48 19.42 23.03
C LEU A 122 -15.44 20.45 22.39
N GLN A 123 -14.89 21.48 21.74
CA GLN A 123 -15.62 22.43 20.91
C GLN A 123 -15.05 22.39 19.48
N VAL A 124 -15.95 22.38 18.51
CA VAL A 124 -15.59 22.44 17.09
C VAL A 124 -16.29 23.64 16.45
N ASP A 125 -15.50 24.65 16.09
CA ASP A 125 -16.01 25.85 15.44
C ASP A 125 -15.78 25.73 13.93
N ILE A 126 -16.83 25.95 13.15
CA ILE A 126 -16.83 25.87 11.71
C ILE A 126 -17.15 27.25 11.13
N THR A 127 -16.31 27.73 10.21
CA THR A 127 -16.59 28.95 9.45
C THR A 127 -16.76 28.58 7.98
N GLU A 128 -17.90 28.95 7.40
CA GLU A 128 -18.23 28.78 6.00
C GLU A 128 -17.65 29.91 5.12
N LYS A 129 -17.67 29.73 3.80
CA LYS A 129 -17.19 30.73 2.82
C LYS A 129 -17.92 32.07 2.90
N ASP A 130 -19.21 32.07 3.24
CA ASP A 130 -20.06 33.24 3.47
C ASP A 130 -19.87 33.89 4.84
N ALA A 131 -18.87 33.45 5.59
CA ALA A 131 -18.53 33.85 6.95
C ALA A 131 -19.56 33.42 8.04
N LYS A 132 -20.51 32.56 7.71
CA LYS A 132 -21.41 31.96 8.69
C LYS A 132 -20.60 31.05 9.61
N LYS A 133 -20.91 31.14 10.93
CA LYS A 133 -20.22 30.37 11.96
C LYS A 133 -21.17 29.43 12.66
N HIS A 134 -20.64 28.26 12.98
CA HIS A 134 -21.29 27.24 13.78
C HIS A 134 -20.33 26.78 14.87
N GLU A 135 -20.81 26.68 16.08
CA GLU A 135 -20.05 26.20 17.23
C GLU A 135 -20.72 24.94 17.76
N LEU A 136 -20.10 23.81 17.58
CA LEU A 136 -20.56 22.50 18.01
C LEU A 136 -19.87 22.15 19.33
N LEU A 137 -20.66 21.91 20.38
CA LEU A 137 -20.20 21.65 21.74
C LEU A 137 -20.41 20.18 22.08
N PHE A 138 -19.41 19.54 22.63
CA PHE A 138 -19.48 18.19 23.19
C PHE A 138 -19.15 18.23 24.66
N GLY A 139 -20.15 17.92 25.48
CA GLY A 139 -20.07 17.93 26.94
C GLY A 139 -19.64 16.60 27.52
N ASP A 140 -20.29 16.20 28.60
CA ASP A 140 -20.03 14.96 29.31
C ASP A 140 -20.58 13.72 28.56
N ASP A 141 -20.01 12.58 28.84
CA ASP A 141 -20.54 11.32 28.35
C ASP A 141 -21.79 10.95 29.16
N THR A 142 -22.74 10.28 28.52
CA THR A 142 -23.92 9.74 29.20
C THR A 142 -23.54 8.68 30.25
N PRO A 143 -24.34 8.45 31.28
CA PRO A 143 -24.04 7.45 32.31
C PRO A 143 -23.79 6.05 31.77
N ALA A 144 -24.34 5.71 30.60
CA ALA A 144 -24.08 4.45 29.90
C ALA A 144 -22.74 4.42 29.14
N GLY A 145 -22.08 5.58 28.97
CA GLY A 145 -20.76 5.70 28.32
C GLY A 145 -20.72 5.54 26.80
N SER A 146 -21.89 5.25 26.18
CA SER A 146 -21.95 5.01 24.71
C SER A 146 -22.23 6.27 23.89
N ALA A 147 -22.69 7.34 24.51
CA ALA A 147 -23.07 8.60 23.88
C ALA A 147 -22.54 9.80 24.66
N THR A 148 -22.44 10.94 23.99
CA THR A 148 -21.98 12.24 24.55
C THR A 148 -23.06 13.27 24.34
N PHE A 149 -23.30 14.12 25.36
CA PHE A 149 -24.19 15.27 25.24
C PHE A 149 -23.60 16.31 24.29
N THR A 150 -24.44 16.83 23.41
CA THR A 150 -23.99 17.71 22.31
C THR A 150 -25.04 18.83 22.10
N ALA A 151 -24.55 20.02 21.81
CA ALA A 151 -25.39 21.16 21.42
C ALA A 151 -24.68 22.01 20.36
N VAL A 152 -25.45 22.80 19.62
CA VAL A 152 -24.93 23.88 18.78
C VAL A 152 -25.15 25.20 19.54
N ASN A 153 -24.11 26.01 19.67
CA ASN A 153 -24.21 27.29 20.36
C ASN A 153 -25.28 28.17 19.70
N GLY A 154 -26.20 28.73 20.50
CA GLY A 154 -27.33 29.48 20.02
C GLY A 154 -28.59 28.65 19.68
N ASP A 155 -28.51 27.32 19.69
CA ASP A 155 -29.66 26.43 19.61
C ASP A 155 -30.06 25.98 21.03
N PRO A 156 -31.33 26.14 21.44
CA PRO A 156 -31.76 25.77 22.81
C PRO A 156 -31.79 24.24 23.04
N ARG A 157 -31.65 23.44 22.02
CA ARG A 157 -31.78 21.98 22.09
C ARG A 157 -30.49 21.31 22.55
N VAL A 158 -30.64 20.26 23.33
CA VAL A 158 -29.57 19.34 23.73
C VAL A 158 -29.83 17.97 23.14
N PHE A 159 -28.82 17.41 22.53
CA PHE A 159 -28.85 16.10 21.88
C PHE A 159 -27.85 15.15 22.52
N THR A 160 -27.93 13.87 22.16
CA THR A 160 -26.83 12.94 22.30
C THR A 160 -26.34 12.48 20.92
N VAL A 161 -25.05 12.25 20.84
CA VAL A 161 -24.37 11.62 19.70
C VAL A 161 -23.56 10.44 20.20
N ALA A 162 -23.33 9.43 19.38
CA ALA A 162 -22.46 8.33 19.74
C ALA A 162 -21.04 8.83 20.09
N SER A 163 -20.45 8.32 21.16
CA SER A 163 -19.13 8.77 21.66
C SER A 163 -18.02 8.65 20.62
N TYR A 164 -18.10 7.72 19.66
CA TYR A 164 -17.15 7.62 18.57
C TYR A 164 -17.13 8.86 17.65
N ASN A 165 -18.25 9.61 17.53
CA ASN A 165 -18.28 10.86 16.77
C ASN A 165 -17.41 11.92 17.43
N LYS A 166 -17.58 12.14 18.76
CA LYS A 166 -16.70 13.03 19.52
C LYS A 166 -15.23 12.65 19.33
N ASN A 167 -14.88 11.36 19.49
CA ASN A 167 -13.53 10.87 19.32
C ASN A 167 -13.00 11.05 17.87
N GLY A 168 -13.91 11.05 16.89
CA GLY A 168 -13.60 11.35 15.50
C GLY A 168 -13.17 12.80 15.27
N PHE A 169 -13.67 13.72 16.10
CA PHE A 169 -13.35 15.16 16.03
C PHE A 169 -12.29 15.60 17.04
N ASP A 170 -12.03 14.82 18.09
CA ASP A 170 -10.99 15.08 19.09
C ASP A 170 -9.61 14.74 18.52
N LYS A 171 -9.16 15.58 17.60
CA LYS A 171 -7.90 15.41 16.86
C LYS A 171 -6.86 16.42 17.34
N SER A 172 -5.62 15.95 17.43
CA SER A 172 -4.45 16.81 17.60
C SER A 172 -3.92 17.30 16.24
N ALA A 173 -3.03 18.28 16.27
CA ALA A 173 -2.33 18.72 15.06
C ALA A 173 -1.50 17.57 14.45
N ASP A 174 -0.95 16.68 15.28
CA ASP A 174 -0.20 15.51 14.80
C ASP A 174 -1.10 14.47 14.11
N ASP A 175 -2.36 14.31 14.54
CA ASP A 175 -3.32 13.42 13.88
C ASP A 175 -3.74 13.92 12.49
N LEU A 176 -3.72 15.23 12.30
CA LEU A 176 -4.22 15.90 11.09
C LEU A 176 -3.12 16.32 10.11
N ARG A 177 -1.85 16.29 10.52
CA ARG A 177 -0.73 16.69 9.66
C ARG A 177 -0.41 15.65 8.60
N ASP A 178 0.04 16.10 7.45
CA ASP A 178 0.69 15.23 6.46
C ASP A 178 2.03 14.72 7.04
N LYS A 179 2.11 13.42 7.27
CA LYS A 179 3.29 12.77 7.86
C LYS A 179 4.29 12.27 6.82
N ARG A 180 4.02 12.42 5.53
CA ARG A 180 4.94 12.00 4.47
C ARG A 180 6.23 12.80 4.52
N LEU A 181 7.33 12.08 4.41
CA LEU A 181 8.66 12.69 4.36
C LEU A 181 9.08 13.02 2.93
N MET A 182 8.44 12.42 1.95
CA MET A 182 8.65 12.69 0.53
C MET A 182 7.30 12.84 -0.18
N THR A 183 7.22 13.68 -1.19
CA THR A 183 5.96 14.09 -1.86
C THR A 183 6.04 13.99 -3.39
N PHE A 184 7.03 13.26 -3.92
CA PHE A 184 7.15 13.00 -5.35
C PHE A 184 6.01 12.12 -5.88
N ASP A 185 5.77 12.20 -7.18
CA ASP A 185 4.81 11.33 -7.87
C ASP A 185 5.50 10.02 -8.26
N THR A 186 5.13 8.92 -7.60
CA THR A 186 5.74 7.58 -7.81
C THR A 186 5.69 7.10 -9.24
N ASP A 187 4.65 7.46 -9.99
CA ASP A 187 4.47 7.04 -11.39
C ASP A 187 5.35 7.84 -12.37
N LYS A 188 5.84 9.00 -11.92
CA LYS A 188 6.67 9.91 -12.72
C LYS A 188 8.13 9.92 -12.31
N VAL A 189 8.55 9.01 -11.44
CA VAL A 189 9.96 8.88 -11.07
C VAL A 189 10.77 8.43 -12.27
N SER A 190 11.79 9.22 -12.61
CA SER A 190 12.71 8.93 -13.70
C SER A 190 14.08 8.44 -13.22
N ARG A 191 14.50 8.82 -12.01
CA ARG A 191 15.80 8.49 -11.44
C ARG A 191 15.72 8.33 -9.93
N VAL A 192 16.46 7.35 -9.41
CA VAL A 192 16.70 7.14 -7.99
C VAL A 192 18.18 6.98 -7.73
N GLU A 193 18.72 7.66 -6.73
CA GLU A 193 20.05 7.40 -6.17
C GLU A 193 19.90 6.89 -4.75
N LEU A 194 20.51 5.75 -4.45
CA LEU A 194 20.57 5.20 -3.10
C LEU A 194 22.03 5.05 -2.69
N THR A 195 22.44 5.80 -1.68
CA THR A 195 23.74 5.63 -1.03
C THR A 195 23.57 4.88 0.28
N ALA A 196 24.00 3.64 0.32
CA ALA A 196 23.96 2.76 1.48
C ALA A 196 25.19 1.83 1.47
N LYS A 197 25.55 1.26 2.62
CA LYS A 197 26.72 0.34 2.73
C LYS A 197 28.00 0.87 2.06
N LYS A 198 28.23 2.18 2.14
CA LYS A 198 29.36 2.89 1.51
C LYS A 198 29.39 2.81 -0.02
N GLN A 199 28.27 2.52 -0.66
CA GLN A 199 28.13 2.43 -2.11
C GLN A 199 26.98 3.34 -2.56
N THR A 200 27.15 3.98 -3.70
CA THR A 200 26.05 4.71 -4.37
C THR A 200 25.55 3.89 -5.56
N ILE A 201 24.27 3.64 -5.57
CA ILE A 201 23.54 2.95 -6.63
C ILE A 201 22.69 3.99 -7.33
N GLU A 202 22.82 4.10 -8.63
CA GLU A 202 21.98 4.97 -9.45
C GLU A 202 21.10 4.14 -10.35
N PHE A 203 19.80 4.37 -10.26
CA PHE A 203 18.79 3.76 -11.12
C PHE A 203 18.26 4.81 -12.09
N GLY A 204 18.11 4.43 -13.35
CA GLY A 204 17.45 5.23 -14.39
C GLY A 204 16.40 4.40 -15.12
N ARG A 205 15.36 5.05 -15.62
CA ARG A 205 14.39 4.40 -16.51
C ARG A 205 14.80 4.55 -17.96
N ASN A 206 14.80 3.43 -18.69
CA ASN A 206 14.84 3.40 -20.13
C ASN A 206 13.49 2.91 -20.63
N LYS A 207 12.65 3.85 -21.10
CA LYS A 207 11.23 3.63 -21.36
C LYS A 207 10.53 3.18 -20.08
N GLU A 208 10.03 1.94 -20.02
CA GLU A 208 9.32 1.38 -18.87
C GLU A 208 10.22 0.56 -17.94
N GLU A 209 11.47 0.27 -18.35
CA GLU A 209 12.35 -0.64 -17.62
C GLU A 209 13.37 0.11 -16.77
N TRP A 210 13.58 -0.35 -15.54
CA TRP A 210 14.64 0.12 -14.68
C TRP A 210 15.99 -0.48 -15.07
N GLN A 211 17.02 0.34 -15.02
CA GLN A 211 18.41 -0.05 -15.18
C GLN A 211 19.26 0.49 -14.05
N ILE A 212 20.27 -0.25 -13.62
CA ILE A 212 21.31 0.28 -12.73
C ILE A 212 22.34 0.97 -13.61
N VAL A 213 22.52 2.28 -13.39
CA VAL A 213 23.48 3.12 -14.13
C VAL A 213 24.83 3.12 -13.43
N LYS A 214 24.82 3.13 -12.08
CA LYS A 214 26.02 3.05 -11.25
C LYS A 214 25.84 1.96 -10.17
N PRO A 215 26.92 1.25 -9.81
CA PRO A 215 28.34 1.47 -10.14
C PRO A 215 28.72 1.03 -11.57
N GLY A 216 27.83 0.40 -12.29
CA GLY A 216 28.02 -0.02 -13.68
C GLY A 216 26.70 -0.33 -14.37
N PRO A 217 26.68 -0.48 -15.70
CA PRO A 217 25.47 -0.73 -16.45
C PRO A 217 25.02 -2.19 -16.21
N TYR A 218 24.16 -2.39 -15.19
CA TYR A 218 23.59 -3.69 -14.87
C TYR A 218 22.08 -3.70 -15.12
N ARG A 219 21.56 -4.87 -15.46
CA ARG A 219 20.11 -5.09 -15.48
C ARG A 219 19.56 -4.99 -14.06
N ALA A 220 18.53 -4.19 -13.89
CA ALA A 220 17.83 -4.11 -12.62
C ALA A 220 16.75 -5.18 -12.51
N GLU A 221 16.51 -5.66 -11.29
CA GLU A 221 15.29 -6.36 -10.94
C GLU A 221 14.20 -5.30 -10.72
N GLY A 222 13.37 -5.05 -11.73
CA GLY A 222 12.41 -3.95 -11.75
C GLY A 222 11.51 -3.91 -10.53
N PHE A 223 11.01 -5.07 -10.10
CA PHE A 223 10.16 -5.18 -8.90
C PHE A 223 10.86 -4.68 -7.63
N GLN A 224 12.17 -4.92 -7.48
CA GLN A 224 12.94 -4.44 -6.33
C GLN A 224 13.10 -2.92 -6.35
N VAL A 225 13.33 -2.34 -7.54
CA VAL A 225 13.45 -0.88 -7.69
C VAL A 225 12.10 -0.20 -7.49
N ASP A 226 11.01 -0.75 -8.03
CA ASP A 226 9.66 -0.25 -7.78
C ASP A 226 9.29 -0.36 -6.30
N GLY A 227 9.74 -1.43 -5.62
CA GLY A 227 9.61 -1.58 -4.16
C GLY A 227 10.34 -0.46 -3.41
N LEU A 228 11.57 -0.12 -3.81
CA LEU A 228 12.31 1.00 -3.23
C LEU A 228 11.57 2.33 -3.44
N VAL A 229 11.06 2.60 -4.65
CA VAL A 229 10.30 3.83 -4.95
C VAL A 229 9.05 3.93 -4.09
N ARG A 230 8.29 2.83 -3.95
CA ARG A 230 7.10 2.80 -3.06
C ARG A 230 7.48 3.04 -1.61
N ASN A 231 8.51 2.36 -1.08
CA ASN A 231 8.95 2.53 0.30
C ASN A 231 9.39 3.96 0.60
N LEU A 232 10.01 4.64 -0.37
CA LEU A 232 10.37 6.06 -0.27
C LEU A 232 9.12 6.97 -0.32
N GLY A 233 8.16 6.69 -1.19
CA GLY A 233 6.89 7.42 -1.26
C GLY A 233 6.01 7.25 -0.03
N ASP A 234 6.09 6.08 0.62
CA ASP A 234 5.38 5.75 1.85
C ASP A 234 6.13 6.15 3.14
N ALA A 235 7.36 6.69 3.00
CA ALA A 235 8.16 7.11 4.14
C ALA A 235 7.42 8.18 4.96
N LYS A 236 7.12 7.87 6.22
CA LYS A 236 6.36 8.73 7.13
C LYS A 236 7.09 8.91 8.44
N MET A 237 6.92 10.08 9.03
CA MET A 237 7.30 10.33 10.41
C MET A 237 6.36 9.56 11.34
N GLU A 238 6.92 9.02 12.43
CA GLU A 238 6.11 8.52 13.54
C GLU A 238 5.42 9.69 14.25
N SER A 239 4.31 9.42 14.95
CA SER A 239 3.61 10.41 15.76
C SER A 239 4.54 10.94 16.85
N SER A 240 4.71 12.25 16.91
CA SER A 240 5.61 12.88 17.86
C SER A 240 5.15 14.30 18.22
N GLY A 241 5.28 14.66 19.48
CA GLY A 241 5.08 16.03 19.93
C GLY A 241 6.29 16.93 19.60
N ILE A 242 6.16 18.23 19.80
CA ILE A 242 7.20 19.24 19.51
C ILE A 242 8.50 18.95 20.31
N GLU A 243 8.40 18.43 21.52
CA GLU A 243 9.59 18.03 22.31
C GLU A 243 10.35 16.85 21.69
N ASP A 244 9.63 15.95 21.05
CA ASP A 244 10.23 14.78 20.40
C ASP A 244 10.96 15.18 19.11
N GLU A 245 10.53 16.24 18.40
CA GLU A 245 11.25 16.80 17.25
C GLU A 245 12.67 17.27 17.64
N LYS A 246 12.82 17.92 18.80
CA LYS A 246 14.14 18.34 19.31
C LYS A 246 15.03 17.15 19.69
N LYS A 247 14.47 16.14 20.35
CA LYS A 247 15.17 14.89 20.69
C LYS A 247 15.59 14.14 19.43
N ALA A 248 14.69 14.08 18.43
CA ALA A 248 14.98 13.46 17.14
C ALA A 248 16.14 14.14 16.41
N ALA A 249 16.21 15.48 16.42
CA ALA A 249 17.32 16.22 15.83
C ALA A 249 18.66 15.89 16.49
N ALA A 250 18.71 15.84 17.83
CA ALA A 250 19.93 15.46 18.57
C ALA A 250 20.33 14.00 18.31
N ALA A 251 19.36 13.09 18.27
CA ALA A 251 19.58 11.68 17.99
C ALA A 251 20.07 11.45 16.55
N PHE A 252 19.58 12.22 15.58
CA PHE A 252 20.03 12.16 14.19
C PHE A 252 21.51 12.60 14.06
N VAL A 253 21.89 13.68 14.72
CA VAL A 253 23.27 14.19 14.67
C VAL A 253 24.27 13.15 15.19
N SER A 254 23.93 12.48 16.29
CA SER A 254 24.78 11.45 16.93
C SER A 254 24.59 10.05 16.32
N GLY A 255 23.62 9.86 15.43
CA GLY A 255 23.31 8.57 14.81
C GLY A 255 24.28 8.18 13.70
N SER A 256 24.45 6.87 13.50
CA SER A 256 25.21 6.31 12.38
C SER A 256 24.42 6.41 11.07
N PRO A 257 25.03 6.84 9.97
CA PRO A 257 24.34 6.88 8.67
C PRO A 257 23.98 5.46 8.20
N ILE A 258 22.74 5.30 7.78
CA ILE A 258 22.22 4.06 7.17
C ILE A 258 22.12 4.26 5.65
N ALA A 259 21.36 5.26 5.21
CA ALA A 259 21.16 5.53 3.80
C ALA A 259 20.90 7.00 3.53
N THR A 260 21.22 7.40 2.29
CA THR A 260 20.72 8.63 1.66
C THR A 260 20.07 8.23 0.34
N ALA A 261 18.80 8.56 0.17
CA ALA A 261 18.06 8.34 -1.06
C ALA A 261 17.71 9.67 -1.72
N LYS A 262 17.91 9.76 -3.04
CA LYS A 262 17.43 10.89 -3.86
C LYS A 262 16.50 10.36 -4.91
N VAL A 263 15.34 10.98 -5.04
CA VAL A 263 14.31 10.64 -6.04
C VAL A 263 14.07 11.85 -6.91
N THR A 264 14.09 11.63 -8.22
CA THR A 264 13.81 12.67 -9.20
C THR A 264 12.57 12.32 -10.01
N ASP A 265 11.60 13.21 -9.96
CA ASP A 265 10.40 13.20 -10.81
C ASP A 265 10.30 14.48 -11.64
N VAL A 266 9.16 14.73 -12.28
CA VAL A 266 8.91 15.94 -13.08
C VAL A 266 8.93 17.24 -12.26
N SER A 267 8.74 17.18 -10.94
CA SER A 267 8.74 18.33 -10.04
C SER A 267 10.14 18.69 -9.51
N GLY A 268 11.12 17.81 -9.71
CA GLY A 268 12.49 17.99 -9.26
C GLY A 268 13.04 16.82 -8.47
N THR A 269 14.09 17.08 -7.68
CA THR A 269 14.75 16.07 -6.86
C THR A 269 14.48 16.29 -5.39
N GLN A 270 14.06 15.25 -4.68
CA GLN A 270 13.91 15.21 -3.23
C GLN A 270 14.94 14.25 -2.62
N GLU A 271 15.41 14.57 -1.43
CA GLU A 271 16.41 13.79 -0.70
C GLU A 271 15.86 13.35 0.67
N LEU A 272 16.08 12.11 1.03
CA LEU A 272 15.82 11.53 2.34
C LEU A 272 17.11 10.94 2.90
N GLN A 273 17.54 11.42 4.08
CA GLN A 273 18.65 10.87 4.83
C GLN A 273 18.12 10.08 6.01
N VAL A 274 18.60 8.85 6.21
CA VAL A 274 18.21 7.99 7.33
C VAL A 274 19.45 7.64 8.16
N ARG A 275 19.33 7.80 9.48
CA ARG A 275 20.36 7.45 10.46
C ARG A 275 19.78 6.58 11.58
N LYS A 276 20.61 5.74 12.16
CA LYS A 276 20.25 4.89 13.30
C LYS A 276 20.96 5.40 14.56
N ASN A 277 20.22 5.59 15.64
CA ASN A 277 20.75 5.87 16.95
C ASN A 277 20.18 4.85 17.95
N LYS A 278 21.03 4.02 18.51
CA LYS A 278 20.63 2.83 19.30
C LYS A 278 19.71 1.93 18.47
N ASP A 279 18.49 1.74 18.91
CA ASP A 279 17.50 0.88 18.24
C ASP A 279 16.52 1.66 17.35
N ASP A 280 16.57 2.99 17.40
CA ASP A 280 15.66 3.88 16.70
C ASP A 280 16.27 4.44 15.41
N TYR A 281 15.39 4.67 14.44
CA TYR A 281 15.74 5.29 13.15
C TYR A 281 15.18 6.70 13.06
N TYR A 282 15.96 7.59 12.49
CA TYR A 282 15.62 9.00 12.32
C TYR A 282 15.87 9.42 10.89
N ALA A 283 14.98 10.23 10.36
CA ALA A 283 15.09 10.74 8.99
C ALA A 283 15.03 12.26 8.93
N LYS A 284 15.76 12.80 7.95
CA LYS A 284 15.70 14.19 7.51
C LYS A 284 15.38 14.22 6.03
N SER A 285 14.40 15.02 5.64
CA SER A 285 13.97 15.19 4.25
C SER A 285 14.27 16.58 3.73
N SER A 286 14.45 16.71 2.41
CA SER A 286 14.48 18.00 1.74
C SER A 286 13.08 18.59 1.49
N ALA A 287 12.03 17.76 1.52
CA ALA A 287 10.65 18.16 1.27
C ALA A 287 9.92 18.65 2.53
N VAL A 288 10.42 18.30 3.72
CA VAL A 288 9.78 18.64 5.01
C VAL A 288 10.85 19.10 5.97
N GLU A 289 10.64 20.27 6.60
CA GLU A 289 11.55 20.79 7.62
C GLU A 289 11.53 19.94 8.87
N GLY A 290 12.71 19.73 9.47
CA GLY A 290 12.87 19.00 10.72
C GLY A 290 13.52 17.63 10.56
N VAL A 291 13.60 16.93 11.69
CA VAL A 291 14.06 15.55 11.80
C VAL A 291 13.02 14.76 12.58
N TYR A 292 12.73 13.58 12.10
CA TYR A 292 11.64 12.78 12.64
C TYR A 292 12.09 11.36 12.90
N LYS A 293 11.55 10.75 13.94
CA LYS A 293 11.62 9.31 14.12
C LYS A 293 10.82 8.62 13.02
N VAL A 294 11.37 7.53 12.49
CA VAL A 294 10.77 6.71 11.43
C VAL A 294 10.81 5.24 11.80
N SER A 295 10.01 4.43 11.11
CA SER A 295 9.97 3.00 11.36
C SER A 295 11.33 2.34 11.08
N SER A 296 11.64 1.30 11.86
CA SER A 296 12.81 0.46 11.61
C SER A 296 12.77 -0.25 10.25
N ALA A 297 11.56 -0.53 9.74
CA ALA A 297 11.36 -1.12 8.43
C ALA A 297 11.93 -0.23 7.32
N LEU A 298 11.69 1.09 7.35
CA LEU A 298 12.26 2.04 6.38
C LEU A 298 13.80 1.97 6.38
N GLY A 299 14.42 1.98 7.57
CA GLY A 299 15.88 1.89 7.67
C GLY A 299 16.43 0.59 7.08
N THR A 300 15.77 -0.54 7.36
CA THR A 300 16.17 -1.86 6.84
C THR A 300 15.99 -1.96 5.32
N GLU A 301 14.89 -1.43 4.79
CA GLU A 301 14.61 -1.46 3.36
C GLU A 301 15.56 -0.57 2.54
N LEU A 302 16.14 0.46 3.16
CA LEU A 302 17.13 1.32 2.51
C LEU A 302 18.57 0.82 2.68
N ASP A 303 18.86 -0.06 3.65
CA ASP A 303 20.20 -0.62 3.89
C ASP A 303 20.50 -1.79 2.93
N LYS A 304 20.48 -1.53 1.63
CA LYS A 304 20.69 -2.50 0.56
C LYS A 304 21.94 -2.21 -0.27
N SER A 305 22.47 -3.24 -0.88
CA SER A 305 23.60 -3.20 -1.82
C SER A 305 23.12 -3.22 -3.26
N ALA A 306 24.00 -2.97 -4.22
CA ALA A 306 23.67 -3.08 -5.64
C ALA A 306 23.18 -4.48 -6.04
N ASP A 307 23.73 -5.53 -5.44
CA ASP A 307 23.37 -6.91 -5.75
C ASP A 307 21.93 -7.27 -5.35
N ASP A 308 21.34 -6.53 -4.38
CA ASP A 308 19.94 -6.70 -3.98
C ASP A 308 18.96 -6.22 -5.07
N PHE A 309 19.44 -5.37 -5.98
CA PHE A 309 18.65 -4.79 -7.07
C PHE A 309 19.02 -5.33 -8.46
N ARG A 310 20.05 -6.14 -8.58
CA ARG A 310 20.47 -6.69 -9.87
C ARG A 310 19.59 -7.86 -10.27
N ASN A 311 19.20 -7.91 -11.55
CA ASN A 311 18.45 -9.02 -12.11
C ASN A 311 19.33 -10.26 -12.20
N LYS A 312 18.96 -11.31 -11.48
CA LYS A 312 19.68 -12.60 -11.40
C LYS A 312 19.30 -13.59 -12.50
N LYS A 313 18.24 -13.33 -13.28
CA LYS A 313 17.83 -14.21 -14.38
C LYS A 313 18.83 -14.17 -15.53
N LEU A 314 19.12 -15.33 -16.08
CA LEU A 314 20.02 -15.45 -17.24
C LEU A 314 19.28 -15.19 -18.55
N PHE A 315 17.96 -15.41 -18.58
CA PHE A 315 17.10 -15.17 -19.73
C PHE A 315 15.84 -14.42 -19.32
N ASP A 316 15.37 -13.52 -20.19
CA ASP A 316 14.18 -12.67 -19.93
C ASP A 316 13.11 -12.82 -21.04
N PHE A 317 13.01 -13.98 -21.69
CA PHE A 317 12.00 -14.20 -22.73
C PHE A 317 10.56 -14.37 -22.19
N GLY A 318 10.38 -14.26 -20.88
CA GLY A 318 9.07 -14.27 -20.24
C GLY A 318 8.43 -15.67 -20.17
N PHE A 319 7.10 -15.69 -20.07
CA PHE A 319 6.33 -16.94 -19.94
C PHE A 319 5.93 -17.56 -21.29
N ALA A 320 5.96 -16.79 -22.38
CA ALA A 320 5.74 -17.34 -23.72
C ALA A 320 6.90 -18.24 -24.11
N ASP A 321 6.60 -19.38 -24.77
CA ASP A 321 7.64 -20.26 -25.29
C ASP A 321 8.40 -19.54 -26.43
N PRO A 322 9.74 -19.61 -26.45
CA PRO A 322 10.55 -18.99 -27.50
C PRO A 322 10.34 -19.68 -28.86
N GLU A 323 10.70 -18.98 -29.93
CA GLU A 323 10.64 -19.56 -31.30
C GLU A 323 11.79 -20.50 -31.57
N LYS A 324 12.96 -20.25 -30.96
CA LYS A 324 14.14 -21.04 -31.22
C LYS A 324 15.05 -21.11 -29.99
N ILE A 325 15.67 -22.28 -29.80
CA ILE A 325 16.74 -22.51 -28.81
C ILE A 325 17.87 -23.25 -29.48
N ASP A 326 19.05 -22.65 -29.48
CA ASP A 326 20.27 -23.30 -29.93
C ASP A 326 21.16 -23.60 -28.71
N ILE A 327 21.61 -24.83 -28.56
CA ILE A 327 22.48 -25.27 -27.48
C ILE A 327 23.73 -25.91 -28.09
N HIS A 328 24.90 -25.41 -27.69
CA HIS A 328 26.20 -26.02 -28.06
C HIS A 328 26.90 -26.55 -26.82
N ASP A 329 27.11 -27.85 -26.77
CA ASP A 329 27.74 -28.56 -25.65
C ASP A 329 28.99 -29.34 -26.20
N GLY A 330 30.10 -28.67 -26.21
CA GLY A 330 31.31 -29.20 -26.86
C GLY A 330 31.09 -29.49 -28.35
N ALA A 331 31.19 -30.74 -28.76
CA ALA A 331 30.94 -31.14 -30.13
C ALA A 331 29.47 -31.41 -30.49
N LYS A 332 28.57 -31.38 -29.51
CA LYS A 332 27.12 -31.59 -29.69
C LYS A 332 26.41 -30.26 -29.91
N SER A 333 25.49 -30.25 -30.88
CA SER A 333 24.65 -29.11 -31.16
C SER A 333 23.18 -29.53 -31.23
N TYR A 334 22.32 -28.79 -30.57
CA TYR A 334 20.87 -28.98 -30.58
C TYR A 334 20.23 -27.68 -31.07
N SER A 335 19.42 -27.78 -32.14
CA SER A 335 18.65 -26.64 -32.63
C SER A 335 17.16 -26.99 -32.53
N LEU A 336 16.53 -26.43 -31.54
CA LEU A 336 15.08 -26.53 -31.31
C LEU A 336 14.39 -25.36 -31.98
N SER A 337 13.36 -25.62 -32.77
CA SER A 337 12.52 -24.60 -33.40
C SER A 337 11.06 -24.90 -33.18
N ARG A 338 10.25 -23.86 -32.99
CA ARG A 338 8.83 -23.93 -32.76
C ARG A 338 8.04 -23.34 -33.93
N SER A 339 7.00 -24.07 -34.38
CA SER A 339 6.02 -23.58 -35.34
C SER A 339 4.63 -23.83 -34.79
N GLY A 340 3.93 -22.78 -34.41
CA GLY A 340 2.70 -22.89 -33.65
C GLY A 340 2.95 -23.56 -32.29
N GLU A 341 2.31 -24.69 -32.04
CA GLU A 341 2.54 -25.53 -30.84
C GLU A 341 3.55 -26.67 -31.03
N ASP A 342 3.96 -26.89 -32.27
CA ASP A 342 4.86 -28.00 -32.62
C ASP A 342 6.32 -27.62 -32.46
N TRP A 343 7.08 -28.49 -31.79
CA TRP A 343 8.52 -28.38 -31.65
C TRP A 343 9.24 -29.35 -32.55
N SER A 344 10.35 -28.94 -33.11
CA SER A 344 11.27 -29.79 -33.86
C SER A 344 12.70 -29.64 -33.34
N LEU A 345 13.47 -30.75 -33.32
CA LEU A 345 14.89 -30.79 -33.03
C LEU A 345 15.62 -31.20 -34.28
N ASN A 346 16.47 -30.33 -34.81
CA ASN A 346 17.19 -30.55 -36.06
C ASN A 346 16.28 -31.03 -37.22
N GLY A 347 15.05 -30.49 -37.27
CA GLY A 347 14.03 -30.80 -38.28
C GLY A 347 13.12 -32.01 -37.99
N ALA A 348 13.40 -32.82 -36.96
CA ALA A 348 12.52 -33.91 -36.53
C ALA A 348 11.49 -33.44 -35.49
N LYS A 349 10.21 -33.84 -35.65
CA LYS A 349 9.13 -33.45 -34.73
C LYS A 349 9.30 -34.11 -33.35
N MET A 350 9.25 -33.30 -32.29
CA MET A 350 9.45 -33.71 -30.90
C MET A 350 8.17 -33.66 -30.10
N ASP A 351 8.13 -34.41 -29.00
CA ASP A 351 7.11 -34.30 -27.99
C ASP A 351 7.20 -32.95 -27.29
N ALA A 352 6.14 -32.15 -27.41
CA ALA A 352 6.10 -30.78 -26.88
C ALA A 352 6.24 -30.72 -25.35
N GLY A 353 5.82 -31.78 -24.63
CA GLY A 353 5.96 -31.85 -23.18
C GLY A 353 7.41 -31.93 -22.76
N SER A 354 8.20 -32.84 -23.39
CA SER A 354 9.63 -33.00 -23.08
C SER A 354 10.45 -31.73 -23.43
N VAL A 355 10.09 -31.02 -24.50
CA VAL A 355 10.75 -29.76 -24.87
C VAL A 355 10.42 -28.65 -23.86
N ARG A 356 9.16 -28.56 -23.41
CA ARG A 356 8.74 -27.55 -22.41
C ARG A 356 9.48 -27.70 -21.07
N GLU A 357 9.85 -28.91 -20.68
CA GLU A 357 10.68 -29.11 -19.48
C GLU A 357 12.05 -28.44 -19.61
N LEU A 358 12.72 -28.59 -20.77
CA LEU A 358 13.97 -27.88 -21.03
C LEU A 358 13.76 -26.37 -21.09
N VAL A 359 12.70 -25.90 -21.77
CA VAL A 359 12.34 -24.47 -21.85
C VAL A 359 12.13 -23.89 -20.46
N ALA A 360 11.42 -24.60 -19.56
CA ALA A 360 11.22 -24.18 -18.20
C ALA A 360 12.54 -24.05 -17.43
N LYS A 361 13.45 -25.05 -17.54
CA LYS A 361 14.76 -24.97 -16.88
C LYS A 361 15.60 -23.79 -17.38
N ILE A 362 15.57 -23.50 -18.68
CA ILE A 362 16.26 -22.32 -19.25
C ILE A 362 15.63 -21.03 -18.76
N ARG A 363 14.29 -20.93 -18.72
CA ARG A 363 13.52 -19.77 -18.22
C ARG A 363 13.84 -19.46 -16.75
N ASP A 364 13.94 -20.50 -15.94
CA ASP A 364 14.14 -20.38 -14.50
C ASP A 364 15.62 -20.26 -14.11
N LEU A 365 16.53 -20.28 -15.09
CA LEU A 365 17.96 -20.19 -14.86
C LEU A 365 18.31 -18.85 -14.22
N SER A 366 18.74 -18.91 -12.97
CA SER A 366 18.99 -17.73 -12.13
C SER A 366 20.29 -17.91 -11.33
N ALA A 367 20.99 -16.80 -11.12
CA ALA A 367 22.22 -16.76 -10.32
C ALA A 367 21.95 -16.87 -8.82
N ASN A 368 22.80 -17.57 -8.11
CA ASN A 368 22.88 -17.53 -6.66
C ASN A 368 23.44 -16.18 -6.21
N LYS A 369 24.51 -15.74 -6.86
CA LYS A 369 25.18 -14.45 -6.62
C LYS A 369 25.94 -13.96 -7.85
N PHE A 370 26.38 -12.71 -7.81
CA PHE A 370 27.28 -12.13 -8.78
C PHE A 370 28.74 -12.34 -8.33
N VAL A 371 29.63 -12.49 -9.30
CA VAL A 371 31.06 -12.64 -9.06
C VAL A 371 31.88 -11.76 -10.00
N GLU A 372 33.07 -11.35 -9.59
CA GLU A 372 33.92 -10.48 -10.41
C GLU A 372 34.80 -11.26 -11.39
N ASN A 373 35.08 -12.53 -11.11
CA ASN A 373 35.97 -13.36 -11.90
C ASN A 373 35.54 -14.83 -11.86
N GLY A 374 36.27 -15.68 -12.54
CA GLY A 374 36.07 -17.14 -12.52
C GLY A 374 35.52 -17.72 -13.80
N PHE A 375 35.12 -16.91 -14.79
CA PHE A 375 34.76 -17.40 -16.13
C PHE A 375 36.05 -17.67 -16.94
N LYS A 376 36.20 -18.88 -17.39
CA LYS A 376 37.36 -19.29 -18.22
C LYS A 376 36.90 -19.56 -19.66
N ALA A 377 36.76 -20.80 -20.04
CA ALA A 377 36.26 -21.20 -21.34
C ALA A 377 34.84 -21.74 -21.23
N ALA A 378 33.96 -21.33 -22.12
CA ALA A 378 32.61 -21.86 -22.19
C ALA A 378 32.67 -23.37 -22.54
N ILE A 379 31.89 -24.16 -21.77
CA ILE A 379 31.69 -25.60 -22.04
C ILE A 379 30.28 -25.86 -22.57
N LEU A 380 29.38 -24.91 -22.36
CA LEU A 380 28.01 -24.95 -22.83
C LEU A 380 27.60 -23.52 -23.19
N ASP A 381 27.02 -23.32 -24.35
CA ASP A 381 26.33 -22.08 -24.67
C ASP A 381 24.88 -22.33 -25.08
N ILE A 382 24.01 -21.36 -24.76
CA ILE A 382 22.59 -21.40 -25.05
C ILE A 382 22.19 -20.07 -25.65
N ALA A 383 21.59 -20.10 -26.83
CA ALA A 383 20.98 -18.96 -27.46
C ALA A 383 19.46 -19.16 -27.54
N VAL A 384 18.70 -18.20 -27.07
CA VAL A 384 17.22 -18.19 -27.08
C VAL A 384 16.75 -17.07 -27.97
N THR A 385 15.94 -17.40 -28.99
CA THR A 385 15.28 -16.41 -29.85
C THR A 385 13.81 -16.33 -29.51
N SER A 386 13.32 -15.12 -29.25
CA SER A 386 11.95 -14.83 -28.80
C SER A 386 11.41 -13.54 -29.42
N ASN A 387 10.15 -13.22 -29.18
CA ASN A 387 9.48 -12.00 -29.63
C ASN A 387 9.54 -11.84 -31.17
N ASP A 388 9.05 -12.87 -31.87
CA ASP A 388 9.05 -12.97 -33.35
C ASP A 388 10.44 -12.76 -33.97
N GLY A 389 11.46 -13.36 -33.34
CA GLY A 389 12.83 -13.27 -33.78
C GLY A 389 13.56 -11.95 -33.45
N LYS A 390 12.89 -11.00 -32.83
CA LYS A 390 13.44 -9.67 -32.52
C LYS A 390 14.38 -9.66 -31.32
N ARG A 391 14.30 -10.69 -30.46
CA ARG A 391 15.12 -10.81 -29.26
C ARG A 391 15.94 -12.08 -29.31
N VAL A 392 17.25 -11.93 -29.25
CA VAL A 392 18.19 -13.03 -29.13
C VAL A 392 19.01 -12.84 -27.85
N GLU A 393 18.96 -13.83 -26.97
CA GLU A 393 19.69 -13.83 -25.71
C GLU A 393 20.66 -15.02 -25.70
N LYS A 394 21.92 -14.74 -25.47
CA LYS A 394 22.94 -15.78 -25.42
C LYS A 394 23.67 -15.82 -24.10
N VAL A 395 23.75 -17.00 -23.52
CA VAL A 395 24.39 -17.27 -22.23
C VAL A 395 25.46 -18.33 -22.42
N LEU A 396 26.64 -18.04 -21.92
CA LEU A 396 27.81 -18.88 -21.91
C LEU A 396 28.03 -19.43 -20.50
N LEU A 397 28.24 -20.71 -20.33
CA LEU A 397 28.47 -21.37 -19.05
C LEU A 397 29.88 -22.01 -19.03
N ALA A 398 30.60 -21.80 -17.95
CA ALA A 398 31.93 -22.34 -17.71
C ALA A 398 32.01 -23.04 -16.35
N LYS A 399 32.76 -24.15 -16.26
CA LYS A 399 33.08 -24.76 -14.96
C LYS A 399 34.27 -24.05 -14.31
N ASN A 400 34.19 -23.88 -12.99
CA ASN A 400 35.29 -23.39 -12.17
C ASN A 400 35.30 -24.16 -10.84
N GLY A 401 35.96 -25.35 -10.85
CA GLY A 401 35.82 -26.31 -9.75
C GLY A 401 34.39 -26.82 -9.65
N ASP A 402 33.85 -26.80 -8.45
CA ASP A 402 32.48 -27.24 -8.15
C ASP A 402 31.41 -26.17 -8.47
N ARG A 403 31.80 -25.02 -9.01
CA ARG A 403 30.89 -23.92 -9.35
C ARG A 403 30.69 -23.84 -10.86
N THR A 404 29.53 -23.37 -11.27
CA THR A 404 29.24 -22.95 -12.63
C THR A 404 29.20 -21.43 -12.70
N ILE A 405 30.02 -20.84 -13.60
CA ILE A 405 30.01 -19.40 -13.84
C ILE A 405 29.37 -19.15 -15.21
N ALA A 406 28.36 -18.31 -15.23
CA ALA A 406 27.68 -17.90 -16.46
C ALA A 406 28.04 -16.48 -16.84
N LYS A 407 27.97 -16.18 -18.12
CA LYS A 407 28.10 -14.85 -18.70
C LYS A 407 27.05 -14.68 -19.79
N ARG A 408 26.32 -13.57 -19.76
CA ARG A 408 25.50 -13.14 -20.90
C ARG A 408 26.40 -12.43 -21.91
N GLU A 409 26.20 -12.69 -23.21
CA GLU A 409 27.13 -12.25 -24.27
C GLU A 409 27.39 -10.76 -24.29
N ASN A 410 26.35 -9.93 -24.05
CA ASN A 410 26.40 -8.47 -24.13
C ASN A 410 26.47 -7.77 -22.78
N GLU A 411 26.86 -8.47 -21.70
CA GLU A 411 26.92 -7.91 -20.36
C GLU A 411 28.28 -8.17 -19.71
N PRO A 412 28.82 -7.22 -18.94
CA PRO A 412 30.08 -7.41 -18.22
C PRO A 412 29.92 -8.31 -17.00
N ALA A 413 28.70 -8.54 -16.52
CA ALA A 413 28.40 -9.25 -15.29
C ALA A 413 28.70 -10.74 -15.41
N LEU A 414 29.25 -11.31 -14.34
CA LEU A 414 29.42 -12.76 -14.18
C LEU A 414 28.46 -13.26 -13.10
N TYR A 415 27.88 -14.42 -13.34
CA TYR A 415 26.83 -15.03 -12.57
C TYR A 415 27.28 -16.38 -12.02
N GLU A 416 27.30 -16.57 -10.71
CA GLU A 416 27.57 -17.88 -10.12
C GLU A 416 26.27 -18.66 -9.98
N LEU A 417 26.22 -19.82 -10.57
CA LEU A 417 25.11 -20.77 -10.56
C LEU A 417 25.46 -22.01 -9.72
N SER A 418 24.45 -22.83 -9.43
CA SER A 418 24.68 -24.14 -8.84
C SER A 418 25.68 -24.96 -9.66
N GLY A 419 26.51 -25.74 -8.97
CA GLY A 419 27.47 -26.65 -9.63
C GLY A 419 26.81 -27.70 -10.52
N SER A 420 25.57 -28.12 -10.23
CA SER A 420 24.79 -29.08 -11.00
C SER A 420 24.15 -28.51 -12.26
N THR A 421 24.11 -27.16 -12.41
CA THR A 421 23.34 -26.51 -13.49
C THR A 421 23.62 -27.06 -14.90
N VAL A 422 24.90 -27.29 -15.23
CA VAL A 422 25.26 -27.80 -16.56
C VAL A 422 24.75 -29.22 -16.75
N GLU A 423 24.87 -30.06 -15.74
CA GLU A 423 24.39 -31.45 -15.77
C GLU A 423 22.88 -31.53 -15.85
N ASP A 424 22.17 -30.65 -15.11
CA ASP A 424 20.71 -30.57 -15.14
C ASP A 424 20.18 -30.15 -16.51
N LEU A 425 20.85 -29.20 -17.17
CA LEU A 425 20.53 -28.78 -18.53
C LEU A 425 20.81 -29.87 -19.56
N ARG A 426 21.98 -30.57 -19.45
CA ARG A 426 22.33 -31.71 -20.29
C ARG A 426 21.33 -32.85 -20.18
N LYS A 427 20.91 -33.15 -18.94
CA LYS A 427 19.88 -34.16 -18.67
C LYS A 427 18.57 -33.81 -19.34
N ALA A 428 18.09 -32.57 -19.13
CA ALA A 428 16.85 -32.11 -19.74
C ALA A 428 16.89 -32.13 -21.27
N ALA A 429 18.04 -31.76 -21.89
CA ALA A 429 18.22 -31.84 -23.34
C ALA A 429 18.24 -33.29 -23.84
N ALA A 430 18.79 -34.23 -23.06
CA ALA A 430 18.83 -35.67 -23.42
C ALA A 430 17.45 -36.37 -23.24
N GLU A 431 16.56 -35.81 -22.41
CA GLU A 431 15.23 -36.36 -22.18
C GLU A 431 14.18 -35.94 -23.23
N ILE A 432 14.55 -35.10 -24.20
CA ILE A 432 13.70 -34.74 -25.34
C ILE A 432 13.39 -35.94 -26.18
N LYS A 433 12.12 -36.24 -26.40
CA LYS A 433 11.63 -37.42 -27.10
C LYS A 433 11.00 -37.05 -28.45
N PRO A 434 11.12 -37.91 -29.47
CA PRO A 434 10.32 -37.79 -30.68
C PRO A 434 8.81 -37.84 -30.35
N SER A 435 7.99 -37.11 -31.11
CA SER A 435 6.53 -37.21 -30.99
C SER A 435 6.09 -38.66 -31.37
N ALA A 436 5.13 -39.17 -30.57
CA ALA A 436 4.55 -40.47 -30.89
C ALA A 436 3.91 -40.43 -32.30
N PRO A 437 4.05 -41.50 -33.14
CA PRO A 437 3.40 -41.54 -34.41
C PRO A 437 1.88 -41.46 -34.22
N ILE A 438 1.22 -40.57 -34.97
CA ILE A 438 -0.24 -40.47 -34.99
C ILE A 438 -0.76 -41.84 -35.46
N LYS A 439 -1.34 -42.63 -34.57
CA LYS A 439 -2.10 -43.80 -34.97
C LYS A 439 -3.26 -43.32 -35.86
N LYS A 440 -3.16 -43.63 -37.17
CA LYS A 440 -4.25 -43.41 -38.12
C LYS A 440 -5.44 -44.27 -37.80
#